data_bfe442bf64e53172c2c40e71fb25288b
#
_entry.id   bfe442bf64e53172c2c40e71fb25288b
#
_cell.length_a   1.000
_cell.length_b   1.000
_cell.length_c   1.000
_cell.angle_alpha   90.00
_cell.angle_beta   90.00
_cell.angle_gamma   90.00
#
_symmetry.space_group_name_H-M   'P 1'
#
loop_
_entity.id
_entity.type
_entity.pdbx_description
1 polymer ?
#
loop_
_entity_poly.entity_id
_entity_poly.type
_entity_poly.pdbx_seq_one_letter_code
_entity_poly.pdbx_strand_id
1 'polypeptide(L)'
;MNDPVAAYFDKLPQTHKGQLTRSDSGASFNFQLRLRLACELAGGSAGGLLDCAAGTGEITCALLKTGRFSHATVVDISQEMLQGAKELLSAQITNAQLEFVHSDVFDFKPSGSGFDLILCLGLIAHVGRLEILFRHLKSLLTPGGRIILQTTLTDHVGTRIVRAITARREIAQRGYRISWFSQRDIADACAATGLLVLEMRRHSLSIPFGDRLWRWANFQLEKRLCNWASRHGADAIYLLAPIAP
;
A
#
# COMPACT_ATOMS: atom_id res chain seq x y z
N MET A 1 -19.23 9.21 -14.66
CA MET A 1 -19.45 9.59 -13.25
C MET A 1 -18.07 9.71 -12.63
N ASN A 2 -17.70 10.87 -12.07
CA ASN A 2 -16.37 10.99 -11.45
C ASN A 2 -16.34 10.16 -10.16
N ASP A 3 -15.47 9.16 -10.11
CA ASP A 3 -15.23 8.39 -8.90
C ASP A 3 -14.67 9.31 -7.80
N PRO A 4 -15.26 9.36 -6.60
CA PRO A 4 -14.81 10.26 -5.54
C PRO A 4 -13.41 9.90 -5.00
N VAL A 5 -12.98 8.65 -5.11
CA VAL A 5 -11.64 8.20 -4.73
C VAL A 5 -10.62 8.76 -5.74
N ALA A 6 -10.87 8.58 -7.04
CA ALA A 6 -10.03 9.16 -8.08
C ALA A 6 -9.90 10.69 -7.92
N ALA A 7 -11.04 11.38 -7.78
CA ALA A 7 -11.07 12.83 -7.62
C ALA A 7 -10.33 13.34 -6.36
N TYR A 8 -10.27 12.55 -5.31
CA TYR A 8 -9.48 12.87 -4.13
C TYR A 8 -7.98 12.73 -4.41
N PHE A 9 -7.56 11.61 -5.00
CA PHE A 9 -6.15 11.34 -5.26
C PHE A 9 -5.57 12.19 -6.39
N ASP A 10 -6.36 12.63 -7.38
CA ASP A 10 -5.91 13.55 -8.42
C ASP A 10 -5.45 14.93 -7.86
N LYS A 11 -5.91 15.30 -6.65
CA LYS A 11 -5.52 16.55 -5.99
C LYS A 11 -4.25 16.44 -5.14
N LEU A 12 -3.72 15.23 -4.93
CA LEU A 12 -2.65 14.98 -3.96
C LEU A 12 -1.20 14.99 -4.50
N PRO A 13 -0.89 14.80 -5.81
CA PRO A 13 0.46 14.43 -6.24
C PRO A 13 1.57 15.35 -5.76
N GLN A 14 1.38 16.66 -5.82
CA GLN A 14 2.41 17.64 -5.43
C GLN A 14 2.63 17.69 -3.91
N THR A 15 1.55 17.61 -3.13
CA THR A 15 1.65 17.57 -1.66
C THR A 15 2.20 16.25 -1.17
N HIS A 16 1.92 15.15 -1.85
CA HIS A 16 2.40 13.81 -1.49
C HIS A 16 3.90 13.68 -1.71
N LYS A 17 4.42 14.04 -2.89
CA LYS A 17 5.87 14.10 -3.16
C LYS A 17 6.62 14.91 -2.09
N GLY A 18 6.13 16.10 -1.74
CA GLY A 18 6.74 16.94 -0.72
C GLY A 18 6.71 16.36 0.71
N GLN A 19 5.71 15.55 1.06
CA GLN A 19 5.64 14.90 2.38
C GLN A 19 6.57 13.69 2.48
N LEU A 20 6.72 12.90 1.41
CA LEU A 20 7.55 11.70 1.38
C LEU A 20 9.05 12.00 1.29
N THR A 21 9.42 13.14 0.70
CA THR A 21 10.82 13.56 0.56
C THR A 21 11.38 14.31 1.77
N ARG A 22 10.53 14.67 2.74
CA ARG A 22 10.98 15.33 3.97
C ARG A 22 11.74 14.36 4.88
N SER A 23 12.94 14.72 5.29
CA SER A 23 13.79 13.89 6.17
C SER A 23 13.44 14.02 7.67
N ASP A 24 12.47 14.87 8.04
CA ASP A 24 12.19 15.31 9.41
C ASP A 24 10.75 15.05 9.89
N SER A 25 10.00 14.14 9.25
CA SER A 25 8.63 13.84 9.63
C SER A 25 8.42 12.35 9.93
N GLY A 26 7.52 12.04 10.86
CA GLY A 26 7.10 10.67 11.15
C GLY A 26 6.47 9.99 9.94
N ALA A 27 5.71 10.73 9.13
CA ALA A 27 5.11 10.21 7.90
C ALA A 27 6.17 9.75 6.90
N SER A 28 7.23 10.55 6.68
CA SER A 28 8.34 10.17 5.81
C SER A 28 9.12 8.98 6.37
N PHE A 29 9.42 8.96 7.68
CA PHE A 29 10.06 7.82 8.32
C PHE A 29 9.25 6.53 8.13
N ASN A 30 7.95 6.57 8.37
CA ASN A 30 7.06 5.42 8.21
C ASN A 30 6.94 4.98 6.76
N PHE A 31 6.98 5.92 5.80
CA PHE A 31 7.02 5.58 4.38
C PHE A 31 8.31 4.83 4.01
N GLN A 32 9.48 5.32 4.46
CA GLN A 32 10.77 4.65 4.22
C GLN A 32 10.81 3.26 4.88
N LEU A 33 10.23 3.14 6.07
CA LEU A 33 10.12 1.85 6.75
C LEU A 33 9.19 0.89 5.99
N ARG A 34 8.03 1.36 5.51
CA ARG A 34 7.12 0.59 4.66
C ARG A 34 7.80 0.13 3.37
N LEU A 35 8.54 1.02 2.69
CA LEU A 35 9.30 0.69 1.49
C LEU A 35 10.32 -0.42 1.78
N ARG A 36 11.10 -0.28 2.85
CA ARG A 36 12.08 -1.29 3.27
C ARG A 36 11.40 -2.63 3.56
N LEU A 37 10.33 -2.64 4.35
CA LEU A 37 9.59 -3.85 4.69
C LEU A 37 8.98 -4.54 3.46
N ALA A 38 8.45 -3.77 2.50
CA ALA A 38 7.95 -4.31 1.24
C ALA A 38 9.08 -4.98 0.43
N CYS A 39 10.25 -4.35 0.34
CA CYS A 39 11.41 -4.93 -0.34
C CYS A 39 11.93 -6.20 0.35
N GLU A 40 11.94 -6.24 1.69
CA GLU A 40 12.33 -7.42 2.46
C GLU A 40 11.35 -8.58 2.27
N LEU A 41 10.03 -8.32 2.36
CA LEU A 41 8.99 -9.33 2.15
C LEU A 41 8.95 -9.85 0.71
N ALA A 42 9.29 -9.02 -0.27
CA ALA A 42 9.44 -9.42 -1.66
C ALA A 42 10.64 -10.34 -1.90
N GLY A 43 11.49 -10.58 -0.91
CA GLY A 43 12.81 -11.19 -0.96
C GLY A 43 13.05 -12.32 -1.97
N GLY A 44 12.16 -13.31 -2.06
CA GLY A 44 12.27 -14.46 -2.97
C GLY A 44 11.49 -14.32 -4.28
N SER A 45 10.74 -13.24 -4.50
CA SER A 45 9.93 -13.04 -5.70
C SER A 45 10.74 -12.46 -6.85
N ALA A 46 10.47 -12.96 -8.06
CA ALA A 46 11.09 -12.50 -9.30
C ALA A 46 10.10 -12.73 -10.46
N GLY A 47 10.28 -12.03 -11.59
CA GLY A 47 9.44 -12.19 -12.79
C GLY A 47 8.50 -11.02 -13.01
N GLY A 48 7.19 -11.22 -12.89
CA GLY A 48 6.17 -10.20 -13.11
C GLY A 48 5.71 -9.51 -11.82
N LEU A 49 5.69 -8.19 -11.81
CA LEU A 49 5.22 -7.34 -10.73
C LEU A 49 3.93 -6.62 -11.12
N LEU A 50 2.92 -6.66 -10.25
CA LEU A 50 1.75 -5.79 -10.33
C LEU A 50 1.73 -4.86 -9.12
N ASP A 51 1.55 -3.57 -9.33
CA ASP A 51 1.29 -2.61 -8.27
C ASP A 51 -0.12 -2.04 -8.41
N CYS A 52 -1.00 -2.44 -7.50
CA CYS A 52 -2.39 -1.98 -7.43
C CYS A 52 -2.48 -0.75 -6.53
N ALA A 53 -2.91 0.39 -7.09
CA ALA A 53 -2.92 1.69 -6.42
C ALA A 53 -1.50 2.17 -6.08
N ALA A 54 -0.67 2.21 -7.11
CA ALA A 54 0.77 2.47 -7.01
C ALA A 54 1.11 3.89 -6.52
N GLY A 55 0.16 4.81 -6.55
CA GLY A 55 0.44 6.21 -6.25
C GLY A 55 1.53 6.73 -7.20
N THR A 56 2.58 7.32 -6.65
CA THR A 56 3.70 7.88 -7.43
C THR A 56 4.84 6.88 -7.70
N GLY A 57 4.66 5.59 -7.37
CA GLY A 57 5.49 4.48 -7.87
C GLY A 57 6.82 4.24 -7.15
N GLU A 58 7.07 4.87 -6.00
CA GLU A 58 8.38 4.79 -5.31
C GLU A 58 8.73 3.37 -4.85
N ILE A 59 7.73 2.59 -4.37
CA ILE A 59 7.97 1.21 -3.92
C ILE A 59 8.21 0.30 -5.11
N THR A 60 7.43 0.44 -6.17
CA THR A 60 7.67 -0.24 -7.45
C THR A 60 9.06 0.05 -7.99
N CYS A 61 9.48 1.33 -7.98
CA CYS A 61 10.82 1.74 -8.39
C CYS A 61 11.91 1.03 -7.58
N ALA A 62 11.77 0.99 -6.26
CA ALA A 62 12.73 0.32 -5.38
C ALA A 62 12.83 -1.18 -5.67
N LEU A 63 11.71 -1.86 -5.91
CA LEU A 63 11.68 -3.28 -6.27
C LEU A 63 12.31 -3.56 -7.63
N LEU A 64 11.99 -2.75 -8.65
CA LEU A 64 12.56 -2.91 -10.00
C LEU A 64 14.07 -2.69 -10.02
N LYS A 65 14.60 -1.79 -9.21
CA LYS A 65 16.04 -1.58 -9.04
C LYS A 65 16.80 -2.79 -8.50
N THR A 66 16.10 -3.76 -7.91
CA THR A 66 16.74 -5.02 -7.50
C THR A 66 17.12 -5.91 -8.70
N GLY A 67 16.60 -5.62 -9.89
CA GLY A 67 16.84 -6.41 -11.11
C GLY A 67 16.12 -7.76 -11.16
N ARG A 68 15.28 -8.08 -10.17
CA ARG A 68 14.57 -9.37 -10.09
C ARG A 68 13.30 -9.42 -10.94
N PHE A 69 12.71 -8.28 -11.24
CA PHE A 69 11.48 -8.19 -12.01
C PHE A 69 11.75 -7.73 -13.42
N SER A 70 11.36 -8.53 -14.41
CA SER A 70 11.56 -8.26 -15.84
C SER A 70 10.45 -7.40 -16.43
N HIS A 71 9.27 -7.37 -15.79
CA HIS A 71 8.15 -6.52 -16.19
C HIS A 71 7.36 -6.06 -14.97
N ALA A 72 6.74 -4.89 -15.08
CA ALA A 72 5.85 -4.36 -14.07
C ALA A 72 4.64 -3.70 -14.73
N THR A 73 3.45 -4.05 -14.25
CA THR A 73 2.20 -3.35 -14.55
C THR A 73 1.82 -2.49 -13.36
N VAL A 74 1.61 -1.22 -13.60
CA VAL A 74 1.29 -0.18 -12.61
C VAL A 74 -0.14 0.27 -12.83
N VAL A 75 -1.01 0.01 -11.86
CA VAL A 75 -2.45 0.33 -11.95
C VAL A 75 -2.80 1.39 -10.92
N ASP A 76 -3.45 2.44 -11.35
CA ASP A 76 -4.03 3.43 -10.41
C ASP A 76 -5.34 3.99 -10.98
N ILE A 77 -6.28 4.31 -10.10
CA ILE A 77 -7.55 4.94 -10.46
C ILE A 77 -7.38 6.46 -10.66
N SER A 78 -6.31 7.04 -10.14
CA SER A 78 -5.95 8.44 -10.31
C SER A 78 -5.02 8.62 -11.50
N GLN A 79 -5.46 9.40 -12.48
CA GLN A 79 -4.65 9.74 -13.66
C GLN A 79 -3.38 10.50 -13.26
N GLU A 80 -3.49 11.40 -12.30
CA GLU A 80 -2.38 12.23 -11.82
C GLU A 80 -1.32 11.40 -11.06
N MET A 81 -1.76 10.46 -10.23
CA MET A 81 -0.85 9.52 -9.55
C MET A 81 -0.12 8.65 -10.56
N LEU A 82 -0.85 8.08 -11.52
CA LEU A 82 -0.29 7.23 -12.56
C LEU A 82 0.73 7.99 -13.43
N GLN A 83 0.45 9.25 -13.75
CA GLN A 83 1.38 10.11 -14.48
C GLN A 83 2.67 10.33 -13.68
N GLY A 84 2.57 10.59 -12.37
CA GLY A 84 3.72 10.69 -11.48
C GLY A 84 4.56 9.41 -11.41
N ALA A 85 3.90 8.24 -11.35
CA ALA A 85 4.57 6.95 -11.40
C ALA A 85 5.28 6.73 -12.74
N LYS A 86 4.62 7.08 -13.85
CA LYS A 86 5.21 6.98 -15.20
C LYS A 86 6.48 7.84 -15.33
N GLU A 87 6.45 9.08 -14.87
CA GLU A 87 7.62 9.96 -14.89
C GLU A 87 8.78 9.39 -14.07
N LEU A 88 8.50 8.93 -12.83
CA LEU A 88 9.50 8.36 -11.96
C LEU A 88 10.13 7.10 -12.54
N LEU A 89 9.29 6.13 -12.93
CA LEU A 89 9.74 4.82 -13.38
C LEU A 89 10.44 4.91 -14.74
N SER A 90 9.91 5.67 -15.70
CA SER A 90 10.55 5.85 -17.01
C SER A 90 11.91 6.54 -16.92
N ALA A 91 12.12 7.40 -15.92
CA ALA A 91 13.41 8.07 -15.71
C ALA A 91 14.45 7.19 -15.03
N GLN A 92 14.03 6.16 -14.26
CA GLN A 92 14.94 5.43 -13.38
C GLN A 92 15.08 3.94 -13.69
N ILE A 93 14.17 3.38 -14.49
CA ILE A 93 14.13 1.94 -14.80
C ILE A 93 14.36 1.75 -16.29
N THR A 94 15.42 1.04 -16.63
CA THR A 94 15.81 0.72 -18.02
C THR A 94 15.87 -0.77 -18.28
N ASN A 95 15.78 -1.59 -17.24
CA ASN A 95 16.01 -3.05 -17.26
C ASN A 95 14.71 -3.86 -17.09
N ALA A 96 13.54 -3.21 -17.16
CA ALA A 96 12.24 -3.89 -17.08
C ALA A 96 11.24 -3.27 -18.05
N GLN A 97 10.29 -4.08 -18.53
CA GLN A 97 9.14 -3.59 -19.30
C GLN A 97 8.13 -2.98 -18.36
N LEU A 98 7.62 -1.79 -18.70
CA LEU A 98 6.68 -1.03 -17.89
C LEU A 98 5.36 -0.87 -18.63
N GLU A 99 4.28 -1.24 -17.97
CA GLU A 99 2.91 -0.99 -18.42
C GLU A 99 2.20 -0.10 -17.40
N PHE A 100 1.48 0.92 -17.85
CA PHE A 100 0.73 1.85 -17.01
C PHE A 100 -0.74 1.81 -17.40
N VAL A 101 -1.60 1.46 -16.44
CA VAL A 101 -3.03 1.25 -16.69
C VAL A 101 -3.85 2.14 -15.77
N HIS A 102 -4.56 3.10 -16.37
CA HIS A 102 -5.54 3.91 -15.65
C HIS A 102 -6.85 3.13 -15.52
N SER A 103 -7.08 2.52 -14.36
CA SER A 103 -8.24 1.66 -14.13
C SER A 103 -8.55 1.52 -12.63
N ASP A 104 -9.83 1.25 -12.32
CA ASP A 104 -10.16 0.64 -11.03
C ASP A 104 -9.52 -0.76 -10.95
N VAL A 105 -9.07 -1.14 -9.75
CA VAL A 105 -8.44 -2.45 -9.52
C VAL A 105 -9.37 -3.62 -9.87
N PHE A 106 -10.68 -3.47 -9.70
CA PHE A 106 -11.65 -4.52 -10.00
C PHE A 106 -11.94 -4.67 -11.50
N ASP A 107 -11.72 -3.62 -12.27
CA ASP A 107 -11.92 -3.62 -13.74
C ASP A 107 -10.62 -4.00 -14.47
N PHE A 108 -9.49 -4.00 -13.77
CA PHE A 108 -8.20 -4.37 -14.34
C PHE A 108 -8.19 -5.85 -14.74
N LYS A 109 -7.80 -6.09 -15.99
CA LYS A 109 -7.59 -7.43 -16.57
C LYS A 109 -6.21 -7.48 -17.19
N PRO A 110 -5.35 -8.40 -16.75
CA PRO A 110 -4.00 -8.52 -17.33
C PRO A 110 -4.07 -9.03 -18.77
N SER A 111 -3.14 -8.56 -19.58
CA SER A 111 -2.93 -9.07 -20.96
C SER A 111 -2.11 -10.36 -21.02
N GLY A 112 -1.55 -10.82 -19.89
CA GLY A 112 -0.63 -11.95 -19.78
C GLY A 112 -0.99 -13.02 -18.75
N SER A 113 -0.04 -13.88 -18.44
CA SER A 113 -0.19 -15.11 -17.62
C SER A 113 -0.30 -14.88 -16.10
N GLY A 114 -0.38 -13.66 -15.63
CA GLY A 114 -0.44 -13.30 -14.21
C GLY A 114 0.88 -12.78 -13.65
N PHE A 115 0.93 -12.56 -12.33
CA PHE A 115 2.01 -11.89 -11.65
C PHE A 115 2.63 -12.75 -10.54
N ASP A 116 3.94 -12.69 -10.40
CA ASP A 116 4.69 -13.39 -9.35
C ASP A 116 4.66 -12.63 -8.02
N LEU A 117 4.50 -11.30 -8.10
CA LEU A 117 4.30 -10.45 -6.95
C LEU A 117 3.23 -9.39 -7.24
N ILE A 118 2.28 -9.25 -6.31
CA ILE A 118 1.29 -8.17 -6.33
C ILE A 118 1.50 -7.28 -5.11
N LEU A 119 1.61 -5.98 -5.33
CA LEU A 119 1.56 -4.96 -4.28
C LEU A 119 0.13 -4.43 -4.14
N CYS A 120 -0.36 -4.38 -2.90
CA CYS A 120 -1.64 -3.80 -2.51
C CYS A 120 -1.43 -2.97 -1.25
N LEU A 121 -0.81 -1.79 -1.42
CA LEU A 121 -0.33 -0.98 -0.32
C LEU A 121 -1.23 0.24 -0.09
N GLY A 122 -2.03 0.21 0.99
CA GLY A 122 -2.96 1.27 1.34
C GLY A 122 -4.30 1.23 0.60
N LEU A 123 -4.48 0.35 -0.38
CA LEU A 123 -5.68 0.27 -1.21
C LEU A 123 -6.93 -0.15 -0.44
N ILE A 124 -6.83 -1.13 0.46
CA ILE A 124 -7.99 -1.77 1.09
C ILE A 124 -8.89 -0.79 1.86
N ALA A 125 -8.31 0.27 2.40
CA ALA A 125 -9.06 1.33 3.08
C ALA A 125 -10.04 2.07 2.14
N HIS A 126 -9.76 2.07 0.85
CA HIS A 126 -10.54 2.82 -0.16
C HIS A 126 -11.57 1.95 -0.89
N VAL A 127 -11.38 0.64 -0.94
CA VAL A 127 -12.28 -0.29 -1.66
C VAL A 127 -13.31 -0.99 -0.77
N GLY A 128 -13.02 -1.19 0.52
CA GLY A 128 -13.98 -1.65 1.53
C GLY A 128 -14.52 -3.08 1.39
N ARG A 129 -14.14 -3.83 0.36
CA ARG A 129 -14.66 -5.17 0.04
C ARG A 129 -13.54 -6.21 0.03
N LEU A 130 -13.03 -6.56 1.22
CA LEU A 130 -11.82 -7.41 1.37
C LEU A 130 -11.89 -8.72 0.60
N GLU A 131 -12.93 -9.51 0.80
CA GLU A 131 -13.02 -10.82 0.16
C GLU A 131 -13.08 -10.74 -1.37
N ILE A 132 -13.80 -9.74 -1.90
CA ILE A 132 -13.90 -9.53 -3.35
C ILE A 132 -12.53 -9.14 -3.89
N LEU A 133 -11.85 -8.21 -3.22
CA LEU A 133 -10.50 -7.79 -3.58
C LEU A 133 -9.53 -8.97 -3.52
N PHE A 134 -9.55 -9.75 -2.44
CA PHE A 134 -8.61 -10.87 -2.25
C PHE A 134 -8.83 -11.98 -3.29
N ARG A 135 -10.09 -12.30 -3.63
CA ARG A 135 -10.38 -13.24 -4.74
C ARG A 135 -9.86 -12.70 -6.06
N HIS A 136 -10.06 -11.40 -6.34
CA HIS A 136 -9.57 -10.77 -7.55
C HIS A 136 -8.04 -10.80 -7.60
N LEU A 137 -7.33 -10.30 -6.56
CA LEU A 137 -5.87 -10.33 -6.53
C LEU A 137 -5.31 -11.76 -6.65
N LYS A 138 -5.94 -12.75 -5.97
CA LYS A 138 -5.56 -14.16 -6.08
C LYS A 138 -5.67 -14.67 -7.51
N SER A 139 -6.71 -14.28 -8.26
CA SER A 139 -6.90 -14.70 -9.66
C SER A 139 -5.88 -14.12 -10.62
N LEU A 140 -5.17 -13.06 -10.22
CA LEU A 140 -4.11 -12.41 -11.00
C LEU A 140 -2.72 -13.01 -10.75
N LEU A 141 -2.58 -13.92 -9.77
CA LEU A 141 -1.28 -14.54 -9.44
C LEU A 141 -0.91 -15.67 -10.40
N THR A 142 0.37 -15.78 -10.69
CA THR A 142 0.98 -17.02 -11.21
C THR A 142 0.97 -18.12 -10.15
N PRO A 143 1.13 -19.40 -10.49
CA PRO A 143 1.40 -20.46 -9.52
C PRO A 143 2.64 -20.13 -8.67
N GLY A 144 2.47 -20.07 -7.34
CA GLY A 144 3.54 -19.66 -6.41
C GLY A 144 3.70 -18.16 -6.22
N GLY A 145 2.91 -17.35 -6.92
CA GLY A 145 2.88 -15.90 -6.75
C GLY A 145 2.41 -15.46 -5.36
N ARG A 146 2.77 -14.25 -4.96
CA ARG A 146 2.54 -13.70 -3.62
C ARG A 146 1.92 -12.31 -3.68
N ILE A 147 1.27 -11.91 -2.58
CA ILE A 147 0.70 -10.57 -2.40
C ILE A 147 1.37 -9.91 -1.21
N ILE A 148 1.84 -8.67 -1.37
CA ILE A 148 2.21 -7.80 -0.25
C ILE A 148 1.05 -6.83 -0.04
N LEU A 149 0.38 -6.98 1.11
CA LEU A 149 -0.73 -6.15 1.54
C LEU A 149 -0.29 -5.22 2.66
N GLN A 150 -0.72 -3.96 2.65
CA GLN A 150 -0.51 -3.05 3.79
C GLN A 150 -1.78 -2.30 4.15
N THR A 151 -2.00 -2.14 5.47
CA THR A 151 -3.14 -1.40 6.02
C THR A 151 -2.84 -0.87 7.42
N THR A 152 -3.63 0.13 7.82
CA THR A 152 -3.68 0.62 9.20
C THR A 152 -4.76 -0.14 9.96
N LEU A 153 -4.39 -0.73 11.11
CA LEU A 153 -5.26 -1.62 11.88
C LEU A 153 -6.08 -0.85 12.93
N THR A 154 -7.35 -1.24 13.09
CA THR A 154 -8.25 -0.69 14.12
C THR A 154 -7.95 -1.21 15.52
N ASP A 155 -7.16 -2.28 15.66
CA ASP A 155 -6.77 -2.84 16.95
C ASP A 155 -5.85 -1.89 17.75
N HIS A 156 -5.19 -0.97 17.05
CA HIS A 156 -4.29 0.00 17.66
C HIS A 156 -5.07 1.19 18.28
N VAL A 157 -4.72 1.55 19.53
CA VAL A 157 -5.41 2.61 20.28
C VAL A 157 -5.34 3.96 19.56
N GLY A 158 -4.15 4.34 19.05
CA GLY A 158 -3.98 5.59 18.27
C GLY A 158 -4.89 5.65 17.05
N THR A 159 -5.03 4.55 16.31
CA THR A 159 -5.95 4.45 15.16
C THR A 159 -7.41 4.67 15.59
N ARG A 160 -7.82 4.07 16.71
CA ARG A 160 -9.19 4.25 17.25
C ARG A 160 -9.45 5.71 17.61
N ILE A 161 -8.49 6.41 18.22
CA ILE A 161 -8.58 7.83 18.55
C ILE A 161 -8.70 8.67 17.28
N VAL A 162 -7.80 8.46 16.30
CA VAL A 162 -7.84 9.18 15.01
C VAL A 162 -9.20 8.98 14.34
N ARG A 163 -9.67 7.73 14.23
CA ARG A 163 -10.98 7.40 13.66
C ARG A 163 -12.13 8.15 14.35
N ALA A 164 -12.15 8.16 15.68
CA ALA A 164 -13.21 8.84 16.44
C ALA A 164 -13.23 10.36 16.18
N ILE A 165 -12.05 10.98 16.07
CA ILE A 165 -11.93 12.43 15.86
C ILE A 165 -12.22 12.82 14.40
N THR A 166 -11.79 12.00 13.42
CA THR A 166 -11.89 12.34 12.00
C THR A 166 -13.19 11.91 11.34
N ALA A 167 -13.92 10.96 11.92
CA ALA A 167 -15.11 10.34 11.32
C ALA A 167 -16.16 11.35 10.80
N ARG A 168 -16.38 12.46 11.53
CA ARG A 168 -17.35 13.49 11.12
C ARG A 168 -16.87 14.37 9.96
N ARG A 169 -15.55 14.49 9.75
CA ARG A 169 -14.94 15.35 8.73
C ARG A 169 -14.51 14.58 7.48
N GLU A 170 -14.46 13.27 7.57
CA GLU A 170 -13.91 12.41 6.53
C GLU A 170 -14.64 12.56 5.19
N ILE A 171 -15.98 12.52 5.19
CA ILE A 171 -16.78 12.68 3.98
C ILE A 171 -16.63 14.10 3.41
N ALA A 172 -16.60 15.13 4.27
CA ALA A 172 -16.46 16.51 3.82
C ALA A 172 -15.08 16.77 3.17
N GLN A 173 -14.03 16.07 3.63
CA GLN A 173 -12.67 16.26 3.13
C GLN A 173 -12.35 15.39 1.91
N ARG A 174 -12.91 14.19 1.82
CA ARG A 174 -12.56 13.18 0.81
C ARG A 174 -13.68 12.88 -0.18
N GLY A 175 -14.92 13.21 0.15
CA GLY A 175 -16.10 12.85 -0.67
C GLY A 175 -16.56 11.40 -0.46
N TYR A 176 -15.85 10.59 0.30
CA TYR A 176 -16.17 9.18 0.59
C TYR A 176 -15.71 8.76 1.99
N ARG A 177 -16.15 7.59 2.45
CA ARG A 177 -15.74 7.00 3.73
C ARG A 177 -14.59 6.02 3.53
N ILE A 178 -13.61 6.07 4.42
CA ILE A 178 -12.56 5.05 4.51
C ILE A 178 -13.11 3.83 5.25
N SER A 179 -12.77 2.67 4.75
CA SER A 179 -13.00 1.40 5.44
C SER A 179 -11.86 1.09 6.40
N TRP A 180 -12.19 0.56 7.55
CA TRP A 180 -11.26 0.29 8.62
C TRP A 180 -11.35 -1.18 9.01
N PHE A 181 -10.21 -1.84 9.09
CA PHE A 181 -10.12 -3.28 9.34
C PHE A 181 -9.24 -3.58 10.55
N SER A 182 -9.63 -4.61 11.29
CA SER A 182 -8.81 -5.22 12.34
C SER A 182 -7.91 -6.30 11.74
N GLN A 183 -6.93 -6.77 12.51
CA GLN A 183 -6.13 -7.93 12.12
C GLN A 183 -7.00 -9.17 11.90
N ARG A 184 -8.08 -9.30 12.69
CA ARG A 184 -9.03 -10.41 12.56
C ARG A 184 -9.79 -10.33 11.22
N ASP A 185 -10.26 -9.16 10.81
CA ASP A 185 -10.96 -8.99 9.53
C ASP A 185 -10.07 -9.41 8.36
N ILE A 186 -8.77 -9.08 8.40
CA ILE A 186 -7.79 -9.52 7.39
C ILE A 186 -7.63 -11.05 7.41
N ALA A 187 -7.48 -11.64 8.60
CA ALA A 187 -7.31 -13.09 8.73
C ALA A 187 -8.55 -13.87 8.25
N ASP A 188 -9.75 -13.41 8.62
CA ASP A 188 -11.03 -14.01 8.23
C ASP A 188 -11.23 -13.91 6.69
N ALA A 189 -10.92 -12.76 6.09
CA ALA A 189 -10.97 -12.59 4.64
C ALA A 189 -9.93 -13.45 3.89
N CYS A 190 -8.72 -13.61 4.43
CA CYS A 190 -7.72 -14.53 3.88
C CYS A 190 -8.25 -15.97 3.91
N ALA A 191 -8.78 -16.43 5.04
CA ALA A 191 -9.33 -17.77 5.17
C ALA A 191 -10.49 -18.02 4.20
N ALA A 192 -11.44 -17.07 4.10
CA ALA A 192 -12.60 -17.16 3.21
C ALA A 192 -12.23 -17.19 1.71
N THR A 193 -11.03 -16.73 1.35
CA THR A 193 -10.57 -16.64 -0.05
C THR A 193 -9.48 -17.66 -0.39
N GLY A 194 -9.08 -18.49 0.57
CA GLY A 194 -8.00 -19.47 0.39
C GLY A 194 -6.64 -18.82 0.20
N LEU A 195 -6.40 -17.72 0.94
CA LEU A 195 -5.09 -17.10 1.11
C LEU A 195 -4.53 -17.47 2.49
N LEU A 196 -3.22 -17.61 2.59
CA LEU A 196 -2.47 -17.84 3.81
C LEU A 196 -1.62 -16.61 4.12
N VAL A 197 -1.62 -16.17 5.37
CA VAL A 197 -0.66 -15.18 5.86
C VAL A 197 0.66 -15.91 6.16
N LEU A 198 1.67 -15.69 5.33
CA LEU A 198 3.01 -16.25 5.52
C LEU A 198 3.80 -15.46 6.54
N GLU A 199 3.68 -14.15 6.50
CA GLU A 199 4.38 -13.24 7.40
C GLU A 199 3.56 -11.96 7.62
N MET A 200 3.66 -11.39 8.82
CA MET A 200 3.10 -10.09 9.16
C MET A 200 4.13 -9.29 9.96
N ARG A 201 4.32 -8.05 9.59
CA ARG A 201 5.15 -7.09 10.32
C ARG A 201 4.37 -5.82 10.62
N ARG A 202 4.49 -5.32 11.83
CA ARG A 202 3.89 -4.04 12.22
C ARG A 202 4.91 -2.92 12.15
N HIS A 203 4.42 -1.70 11.98
CA HIS A 203 5.22 -0.48 12.04
C HIS A 203 4.33 0.71 12.40
N SER A 204 4.94 1.90 12.57
CA SER A 204 4.27 3.17 12.89
C SER A 204 3.61 3.21 14.27
N LEU A 205 3.92 4.25 15.02
CA LEU A 205 3.24 4.55 16.29
C LEU A 205 1.84 5.15 16.07
N SER A 206 1.60 5.71 14.87
CA SER A 206 0.35 6.39 14.51
C SER A 206 -0.07 7.42 15.57
N ILE A 207 0.86 8.30 15.98
CA ILE A 207 0.58 9.33 16.97
C ILE A 207 -0.39 10.35 16.35
N PRO A 208 -1.60 10.50 16.92
CA PRO A 208 -2.61 11.41 16.38
C PRO A 208 -2.06 12.84 16.28
N PHE A 209 -2.13 13.40 15.06
CA PHE A 209 -1.66 14.76 14.74
C PHE A 209 -0.17 15.02 15.05
N GLY A 210 0.67 13.99 15.28
CA GLY A 210 2.05 14.12 15.69
C GLY A 210 2.88 15.00 14.74
N ASP A 211 2.79 14.76 13.43
CA ASP A 211 3.52 15.58 12.45
C ASP A 211 2.98 17.02 12.31
N ARG A 212 1.71 17.24 12.66
CA ARG A 212 1.11 18.57 12.61
C ARG A 212 1.49 19.42 13.82
N LEU A 213 1.55 18.81 15.00
CA LEU A 213 1.76 19.52 16.27
C LEU A 213 3.23 19.52 16.72
N TRP A 214 3.92 18.39 16.55
CA TRP A 214 5.29 18.18 17.05
C TRP A 214 6.13 17.36 16.06
N ARG A 215 6.21 17.77 14.80
CA ARG A 215 6.82 17.02 13.69
C ARG A 215 8.18 16.40 14.05
N TRP A 216 9.13 17.22 14.53
CA TRP A 216 10.46 16.74 14.90
C TRP A 216 10.41 15.72 16.05
N ALA A 217 9.64 16.00 17.10
CA ALA A 217 9.48 15.09 18.23
C ALA A 217 8.81 13.77 17.79
N ASN A 218 7.77 13.85 16.95
CA ASN A 218 7.13 12.67 16.36
C ASN A 218 8.11 11.83 15.56
N PHE A 219 8.91 12.45 14.70
CA PHE A 219 9.99 11.77 13.97
C PHE A 219 10.97 11.06 14.90
N GLN A 220 11.44 11.71 15.96
CA GLN A 220 12.37 11.11 16.93
C GLN A 220 11.72 9.94 17.69
N LEU A 221 10.44 10.05 18.05
CA LEU A 221 9.70 8.97 18.71
C LEU A 221 9.52 7.76 17.78
N GLU A 222 9.08 7.97 16.56
CA GLU A 222 8.95 6.90 15.54
C GLU A 222 10.29 6.18 15.35
N LYS A 223 11.39 6.91 15.24
CA LYS A 223 12.73 6.36 15.07
C LYS A 223 13.20 5.58 16.31
N ARG A 224 13.02 6.13 17.51
CA ARG A 224 13.49 5.50 18.76
C ARG A 224 12.66 4.28 19.15
N LEU A 225 11.37 4.28 18.85
CA LEU A 225 10.42 3.25 19.24
C LEU A 225 10.10 2.30 18.07
N CYS A 226 10.85 2.33 16.97
CA CYS A 226 10.58 1.45 15.82
C CYS A 226 10.60 -0.05 16.20
N ASN A 227 11.47 -0.48 17.11
CA ASN A 227 11.51 -1.85 17.62
C ASN A 227 10.25 -2.20 18.43
N TRP A 228 9.71 -1.25 19.18
CA TRP A 228 8.42 -1.43 19.87
C TRP A 228 7.27 -1.43 18.85
N ALA A 229 7.29 -0.52 17.88
CA ALA A 229 6.30 -0.43 16.81
C ALA A 229 6.28 -1.69 15.92
N SER A 230 7.40 -2.44 15.81
CA SER A 230 7.43 -3.71 15.09
C SER A 230 6.54 -4.79 15.70
N ARG A 231 6.16 -4.65 16.97
CA ARG A 231 5.26 -5.56 17.68
C ARG A 231 3.87 -4.98 17.89
N HIS A 232 3.78 -3.69 18.15
CA HIS A 232 2.57 -3.00 18.62
C HIS A 232 2.09 -1.88 17.69
N GLY A 233 2.74 -1.67 16.56
CA GLY A 233 2.45 -0.57 15.64
C GLY A 233 1.04 -0.60 15.06
N ALA A 234 0.60 0.56 14.59
CA ALA A 234 -0.72 0.76 14.01
C ALA A 234 -0.84 0.21 12.60
N ASP A 235 0.23 0.32 11.81
CA ASP A 235 0.26 -0.18 10.45
C ASP A 235 0.81 -1.61 10.43
N ALA A 236 0.24 -2.44 9.56
CA ALA A 236 0.72 -3.80 9.32
C ALA A 236 0.93 -4.04 7.83
N ILE A 237 2.02 -4.72 7.52
CA ILE A 237 2.33 -5.22 6.19
C ILE A 237 2.35 -6.75 6.25
N TYR A 238 1.70 -7.39 5.29
CA TYR A 238 1.50 -8.82 5.22
C TYR A 238 2.10 -9.38 3.94
N LEU A 239 2.68 -10.55 4.03
CA LEU A 239 2.98 -11.40 2.89
C LEU A 239 1.93 -12.50 2.83
N LEU A 240 1.18 -12.55 1.75
CA LEU A 240 0.12 -13.53 1.52
C LEU A 240 0.48 -14.45 0.35
N ALA A 241 0.05 -15.70 0.43
CA ALA A 241 0.14 -16.66 -0.68
C ALA A 241 -1.16 -17.47 -0.80
N PRO A 242 -1.51 -17.97 -1.99
CA PRO A 242 -2.58 -18.97 -2.12
C PRO A 242 -2.26 -20.21 -1.32
N ILE A 243 -3.28 -20.79 -0.68
CA ILE A 243 -3.17 -22.14 -0.12
C ILE A 243 -3.00 -23.08 -1.31
N ALA A 244 -1.98 -23.92 -1.26
CA ALA A 244 -1.78 -24.93 -2.28
C ALA A 244 -3.02 -25.86 -2.37
N PRO A 245 -3.43 -26.27 -3.60
CA PRO A 245 -4.58 -27.14 -3.79
C PRO A 245 -4.37 -28.52 -3.14
#